data_fb1f154ffb5415ee820aa126cbb02d6f
#
_entry.id   fb1f154ffb5415ee820aa126cbb02d6f
#
_cell.length_a   1.000
_cell.length_b   1.000
_cell.length_c   1.000
_cell.angle_alpha   90.00
_cell.angle_beta   90.00
_cell.angle_gamma   90.00
#
_symmetry.space_group_name_H-M   'P 1'
#
loop_
_entity.id
_entity.type
_entity.pdbx_description
1 polymer ?
#
loop_
_entity_poly.entity_id
_entity_poly.type
_entity_poly.pdbx_seq_one_letter_code
_entity_poly.pdbx_strand_id
1 'polypeptide(L)'
;STELRQTGKPHFLANLALALISAAIAGALFLLVLLLIEGWRLSPIGAAIVVSVMPLAALLGSRLDRLVPSARARAAAGAILVSGGLGGLALLPRAEVALTVPPQVMIGIGLALVLSALTETALSGRAPQAIHGGWTISARHAGVVIGILAVTPIFTHDIAQQRHDAINAGTAVVLDSNVPPLLKLDLAQKIESRLDDEKGKVPTIGPAFEPLPTDPEEHDQVVQLHEELQDQLNRGATHAFSPSFGLAALIGLLSLIPIGLARRVEL
;
A
#
# COMPACT_ATOMS: atom_id res chain seq x y z
N SER A 1 -23.96 31.92 -14.33
CA SER A 1 -22.87 32.02 -14.29
C SER A 1 -21.90 33.00 -14.91
N THR A 2 -22.16 34.27 -14.67
CA THR A 2 -21.28 35.38 -15.03
C THR A 2 -20.01 35.39 -14.14
N GLU A 3 -20.12 34.95 -12.89
CA GLU A 3 -19.01 34.84 -11.94
C GLU A 3 -17.95 33.81 -12.38
N LEU A 4 -18.34 32.68 -12.96
CA LEU A 4 -17.40 31.68 -13.48
C LEU A 4 -16.57 32.19 -14.67
N ARG A 5 -17.06 33.17 -15.41
CA ARG A 5 -16.31 33.81 -16.49
C ARG A 5 -15.25 34.79 -16.00
N GLN A 6 -15.42 35.36 -14.81
CA GLN A 6 -14.49 36.32 -14.20
C GLN A 6 -13.38 35.66 -13.39
N THR A 7 -13.54 34.37 -12.95
CA THR A 7 -12.63 33.67 -12.05
C THR A 7 -11.38 33.11 -12.71
N GLY A 8 -11.28 33.14 -14.02
CA GLY A 8 -10.17 32.51 -14.75
C GLY A 8 -10.22 30.96 -14.72
N LYS A 9 -9.40 30.33 -15.55
CA LYS A 9 -9.30 28.85 -15.59
C LYS A 9 -8.50 28.33 -14.40
N PRO A 10 -8.87 27.18 -13.79
CA PRO A 10 -8.07 26.58 -12.74
C PRO A 10 -6.69 26.17 -13.26
N HIS A 11 -5.70 26.06 -12.38
CA HIS A 11 -4.39 25.52 -12.69
C HIS A 11 -4.50 24.02 -12.95
N PHE A 12 -4.76 23.64 -14.20
CA PHE A 12 -5.07 22.26 -14.60
C PHE A 12 -3.93 21.31 -14.26
N LEU A 13 -2.68 21.67 -14.57
CA LEU A 13 -1.51 20.80 -14.34
C LEU A 13 -1.26 20.55 -12.86
N ALA A 14 -1.40 21.58 -12.01
CA ALA A 14 -1.26 21.43 -10.57
C ALA A 14 -2.37 20.52 -9.98
N ASN A 15 -3.62 20.73 -10.42
CA ASN A 15 -4.74 19.88 -9.99
C ASN A 15 -4.63 18.44 -10.49
N LEU A 16 -4.12 18.22 -11.70
CA LEU A 16 -3.85 16.88 -12.24
C LEU A 16 -2.76 16.17 -11.43
N ALA A 17 -1.67 16.87 -11.11
CA ALA A 17 -0.61 16.32 -10.25
C ALA A 17 -1.15 15.96 -8.85
N LEU A 18 -1.99 16.83 -8.26
CA LEU A 18 -2.66 16.54 -6.98
C LEU A 18 -3.56 15.32 -7.05
N ALA A 19 -4.31 15.16 -8.14
CA ALA A 19 -5.15 13.98 -8.35
C ALA A 19 -4.31 12.69 -8.42
N LEU A 20 -3.21 12.69 -9.19
CA LEU A 20 -2.32 11.54 -9.33
C LEU A 20 -1.64 11.16 -8.01
N ILE A 21 -1.11 12.14 -7.27
CA ILE A 21 -0.51 11.89 -5.95
C ILE A 21 -1.56 11.38 -4.96
N SER A 22 -2.76 11.96 -4.97
CA SER A 22 -3.86 11.50 -4.10
C SER A 22 -4.29 10.07 -4.45
N ALA A 23 -4.30 9.72 -5.74
CA ALA A 23 -4.58 8.37 -6.21
C ALA A 23 -3.53 7.36 -5.71
N ALA A 24 -2.25 7.68 -5.89
CA ALA A 24 -1.14 6.83 -5.46
C ALA A 24 -1.20 6.56 -3.95
N ILE A 25 -1.38 7.60 -3.15
CA ILE A 25 -1.38 7.51 -1.68
C ILE A 25 -2.63 6.79 -1.16
N ALA A 26 -3.83 7.13 -1.68
CA ALA A 26 -5.06 6.48 -1.23
C ALA A 26 -5.07 4.98 -1.54
N GLY A 27 -4.66 4.61 -2.76
CA GLY A 27 -4.49 3.21 -3.13
C GLY A 27 -3.48 2.50 -2.24
N ALA A 28 -2.34 3.13 -1.99
CA ALA A 28 -1.29 2.55 -1.14
C ALA A 28 -1.69 2.42 0.34
N LEU A 29 -2.37 3.41 0.91
CA LEU A 29 -2.89 3.31 2.29
C LEU A 29 -3.89 2.18 2.43
N PHE A 30 -4.81 2.06 1.48
CA PHE A 30 -5.77 0.96 1.43
C PHE A 30 -5.05 -0.40 1.38
N LEU A 31 -4.08 -0.56 0.49
CA LEU A 31 -3.30 -1.78 0.35
C LEU A 31 -2.46 -2.08 1.60
N LEU A 32 -1.83 -1.06 2.21
CA LEU A 32 -1.01 -1.24 3.41
C LEU A 32 -1.84 -1.72 4.59
N VAL A 33 -3.03 -1.14 4.81
CA VAL A 33 -3.94 -1.58 5.87
C VAL A 33 -4.39 -3.02 5.63
N LEU A 34 -4.74 -3.38 4.39
CA LEU A 34 -5.10 -4.76 4.04
C LEU A 34 -3.92 -5.73 4.24
N LEU A 35 -2.71 -5.36 3.81
CA LEU A 35 -1.52 -6.19 4.01
C LEU A 35 -1.27 -6.46 5.50
N LEU A 36 -1.36 -5.43 6.34
CA LEU A 36 -1.11 -5.55 7.77
C LEU A 36 -2.18 -6.38 8.49
N ILE A 37 -3.47 -6.18 8.17
CA ILE A 37 -4.58 -6.85 8.86
C ILE A 37 -4.85 -8.23 8.25
N GLU A 38 -5.05 -8.31 6.94
CA GLU A 38 -5.42 -9.56 6.26
C GLU A 38 -4.18 -10.40 5.89
N GLY A 39 -3.10 -9.74 5.44
CA GLY A 39 -1.88 -10.42 5.04
C GLY A 39 -1.05 -10.90 6.23
N TRP A 40 -0.75 -10.03 7.17
CA TRP A 40 0.14 -10.33 8.31
C TRP A 40 -0.59 -10.56 9.62
N ARG A 41 -1.91 -10.56 9.62
CA ARG A 41 -2.77 -10.84 10.78
C ARG A 41 -2.51 -9.94 12.00
N LEU A 42 -2.05 -8.72 11.78
CA LEU A 42 -1.94 -7.75 12.86
C LEU A 42 -3.33 -7.37 13.37
N SER A 43 -3.42 -7.10 14.67
CA SER A 43 -4.65 -6.50 15.21
C SER A 43 -4.90 -5.13 14.57
N PRO A 44 -6.16 -4.68 14.45
CA PRO A 44 -6.47 -3.35 13.92
C PRO A 44 -5.72 -2.22 14.63
N ILE A 45 -5.51 -2.32 15.94
CA ILE A 45 -4.73 -1.37 16.73
C ILE A 45 -3.24 -1.43 16.32
N GLY A 46 -2.68 -2.64 16.16
CA GLY A 46 -1.31 -2.82 15.69
C GLY A 46 -1.10 -2.22 14.30
N ALA A 47 -2.01 -2.48 13.37
CA ALA A 47 -1.97 -1.90 12.03
C ALA A 47 -2.05 -0.36 12.07
N ALA A 48 -2.93 0.21 12.90
CA ALA A 48 -3.05 1.66 13.07
C ALA A 48 -1.75 2.29 13.59
N ILE A 49 -1.08 1.64 14.55
CA ILE A 49 0.22 2.11 15.07
C ILE A 49 1.27 2.11 13.95
N VAL A 50 1.34 1.03 13.17
CA VAL A 50 2.31 0.93 12.05
C VAL A 50 2.04 1.99 11.00
N VAL A 51 0.80 2.19 10.59
CA VAL A 51 0.42 3.21 9.58
C VAL A 51 0.66 4.63 10.08
N SER A 52 0.64 4.87 11.40
CA SER A 52 0.88 6.19 12.02
C SER A 52 2.29 6.73 11.76
N VAL A 53 3.25 5.90 11.35
CA VAL A 53 4.59 6.34 10.92
C VAL A 53 4.51 7.37 9.80
N MET A 54 3.61 7.16 8.85
CA MET A 54 3.47 8.02 7.66
C MET A 54 3.02 9.47 8.02
N PRO A 55 1.93 9.71 8.77
CA PRO A 55 1.57 11.06 9.19
C PRO A 55 2.58 11.70 10.14
N LEU A 56 3.24 10.93 11.01
CA LEU A 56 4.30 11.45 11.86
C LEU A 56 5.50 11.93 11.03
N ALA A 57 5.90 11.17 10.01
CA ALA A 57 6.95 11.58 9.08
C ALA A 57 6.55 12.83 8.26
N ALA A 58 5.26 12.98 7.93
CA ALA A 58 4.76 14.18 7.26
C ALA A 58 4.92 15.46 8.10
N LEU A 59 4.82 15.36 9.43
CA LEU A 59 5.13 16.50 10.33
C LEU A 59 6.60 16.94 10.21
N LEU A 60 7.52 16.01 10.04
CA LEU A 60 8.93 16.32 9.77
C LEU A 60 9.10 16.95 8.38
N GLY A 61 8.43 16.40 7.38
CA GLY A 61 8.44 16.91 6.01
C GLY A 61 7.98 18.37 5.91
N SER A 62 6.98 18.78 6.70
CA SER A 62 6.48 20.15 6.74
C SER A 62 7.53 21.18 7.24
N ARG A 63 8.52 20.74 8.01
CA ARG A 63 9.65 21.59 8.41
C ARG A 63 10.70 21.72 7.31
N LEU A 64 10.88 20.66 6.51
CA LEU A 64 11.81 20.64 5.38
C LEU A 64 11.32 21.51 4.20
N ASP A 65 10.04 21.79 4.14
CA ASP A 65 9.42 22.64 3.12
C ASP A 65 10.13 24.00 2.97
N ARG A 66 10.62 24.54 4.08
CA ARG A 66 11.35 25.83 4.13
C ARG A 66 12.77 25.76 3.54
N LEU A 67 13.35 24.56 3.44
CA LEU A 67 14.71 24.38 2.93
C LEU A 67 14.77 24.36 1.39
N VAL A 68 13.64 24.15 0.73
CA VAL A 68 13.54 24.11 -0.74
C VAL A 68 12.66 25.26 -1.23
N PRO A 69 13.24 26.39 -1.62
CA PRO A 69 12.47 27.61 -1.97
C PRO A 69 11.55 27.46 -3.17
N SER A 70 11.93 26.63 -4.15
CA SER A 70 11.17 26.43 -5.37
C SER A 70 9.99 25.47 -5.16
N ALA A 71 8.75 25.92 -5.36
CA ALA A 71 7.56 25.08 -5.30
C ALA A 71 7.66 23.87 -6.27
N ARG A 72 8.20 24.07 -7.46
CA ARG A 72 8.44 22.99 -8.43
C ARG A 72 9.42 21.95 -7.93
N ALA A 73 10.53 22.38 -7.32
CA ALA A 73 11.52 21.46 -6.77
C ALA A 73 10.92 20.68 -5.59
N ARG A 74 10.14 21.34 -4.71
CA ARG A 74 9.41 20.67 -3.62
C ARG A 74 8.41 19.64 -4.15
N ALA A 75 7.61 20.02 -5.15
CA ALA A 75 6.64 19.12 -5.75
C ALA A 75 7.32 17.89 -6.39
N ALA A 76 8.39 18.09 -7.14
CA ALA A 76 9.14 17.01 -7.78
C ALA A 76 9.83 16.10 -6.75
N ALA A 77 10.55 16.68 -5.78
CA ALA A 77 11.20 15.91 -4.72
C ALA A 77 10.17 15.12 -3.89
N GLY A 78 9.04 15.73 -3.55
CA GLY A 78 7.95 15.07 -2.84
C GLY A 78 7.35 13.92 -3.64
N ALA A 79 7.10 14.09 -4.94
CA ALA A 79 6.59 13.04 -5.82
C ALA A 79 7.58 11.86 -5.94
N ILE A 80 8.89 12.14 -6.04
CA ILE A 80 9.93 11.12 -6.08
C ILE A 80 9.98 10.34 -4.76
N LEU A 81 9.93 11.04 -3.62
CA LEU A 81 9.93 10.39 -2.30
C LEU A 81 8.69 9.52 -2.08
N VAL A 82 7.50 10.02 -2.44
CA VAL A 82 6.27 9.22 -2.38
C VAL A 82 6.40 7.97 -3.24
N SER A 83 6.78 8.13 -4.50
CA SER A 83 6.88 6.98 -5.42
C SER A 83 7.99 6.01 -5.04
N GLY A 84 9.13 6.52 -4.57
CA GLY A 84 10.23 5.69 -4.05
C GLY A 84 9.83 4.90 -2.81
N GLY A 85 9.10 5.52 -1.88
CA GLY A 85 8.56 4.83 -0.72
C GLY A 85 7.52 3.75 -1.10
N LEU A 86 6.63 4.06 -2.06
CA LEU A 86 5.68 3.07 -2.58
C LEU A 86 6.38 1.90 -3.30
N GLY A 87 7.44 2.20 -4.07
CA GLY A 87 8.32 1.19 -4.64
C GLY A 87 9.02 0.35 -3.56
N GLY A 88 9.45 0.97 -2.45
CA GLY A 88 10.00 0.26 -1.29
C GLY A 88 9.00 -0.71 -0.66
N LEU A 89 7.71 -0.33 -0.56
CA LEU A 89 6.66 -1.25 -0.11
C LEU A 89 6.40 -2.38 -1.12
N ALA A 90 6.52 -2.12 -2.43
CA ALA A 90 6.41 -3.15 -3.46
C ALA A 90 7.55 -4.17 -3.41
N LEU A 91 8.70 -3.79 -2.90
CA LEU A 91 9.91 -4.62 -2.86
C LEU A 91 10.19 -5.23 -1.48
N LEU A 92 9.19 -5.30 -0.59
CA LEU A 92 9.36 -5.93 0.72
C LEU A 92 9.77 -7.41 0.57
N PRO A 93 10.93 -7.82 1.13
CA PRO A 93 11.43 -9.19 0.94
C PRO A 93 10.72 -10.22 1.82
N ARG A 94 10.12 -9.78 2.91
CA ARG A 94 9.45 -10.64 3.91
C ARG A 94 8.44 -9.85 4.74
N ALA A 95 7.57 -10.58 5.44
CA ALA A 95 6.55 -10.03 6.33
C ALA A 95 7.16 -9.55 7.66
N GLU A 96 7.78 -8.38 7.63
CA GLU A 96 8.40 -7.76 8.81
C GLU A 96 7.99 -6.29 8.91
N VAL A 97 7.34 -5.93 10.01
CA VAL A 97 6.83 -4.57 10.25
C VAL A 97 7.94 -3.52 10.18
N ALA A 98 9.13 -3.82 10.73
CA ALA A 98 10.26 -2.89 10.74
C ALA A 98 10.69 -2.48 9.32
N LEU A 99 10.58 -3.38 8.34
CA LEU A 99 10.92 -3.10 6.94
C LEU A 99 9.95 -2.15 6.25
N THR A 100 8.75 -1.97 6.79
CA THR A 100 7.79 -0.98 6.25
C THR A 100 8.08 0.44 6.70
N VAL A 101 8.85 0.63 7.78
CA VAL A 101 9.10 1.95 8.38
C VAL A 101 9.86 2.89 7.44
N PRO A 102 11.01 2.51 6.84
CA PRO A 102 11.73 3.42 5.93
C PRO A 102 10.87 3.87 4.73
N PRO A 103 10.17 2.98 3.99
CA PRO A 103 9.24 3.38 2.95
C PRO A 103 8.16 4.35 3.43
N GLN A 104 7.53 4.10 4.58
CA GLN A 104 6.49 4.97 5.14
C GLN A 104 7.03 6.36 5.50
N VAL A 105 8.26 6.44 6.04
CA VAL A 105 8.92 7.72 6.31
C VAL A 105 9.15 8.50 5.02
N MET A 106 9.62 7.84 3.96
CA MET A 106 9.78 8.48 2.64
C MET A 106 8.45 9.00 2.11
N ILE A 107 7.38 8.20 2.17
CA ILE A 107 6.04 8.60 1.74
C ILE A 107 5.56 9.81 2.55
N GLY A 108 5.69 9.77 3.87
CA GLY A 108 5.23 10.86 4.75
C GLY A 108 5.92 12.19 4.46
N ILE A 109 7.26 12.20 4.41
CA ILE A 109 8.04 13.39 4.07
C ILE A 109 7.67 13.89 2.67
N GLY A 110 7.64 12.99 1.69
CA GLY A 110 7.27 13.31 0.31
C GLY A 110 5.88 13.90 0.19
N LEU A 111 4.91 13.35 0.93
CA LEU A 111 3.53 13.83 0.98
C LEU A 111 3.45 15.27 1.46
N ALA A 112 4.14 15.62 2.54
CA ALA A 112 4.16 16.99 3.04
C ALA A 112 4.69 17.97 1.98
N LEU A 113 5.82 17.65 1.34
CA LEU A 113 6.44 18.49 0.32
C LEU A 113 5.57 18.65 -0.92
N VAL A 114 5.00 17.58 -1.45
CA VAL A 114 4.23 17.63 -2.70
C VAL A 114 2.88 18.28 -2.51
N LEU A 115 2.17 18.01 -1.40
CA LEU A 115 0.84 18.60 -1.17
C LEU A 115 0.92 20.10 -0.89
N SER A 116 1.89 20.55 -0.07
CA SER A 116 2.07 21.99 0.18
C SER A 116 2.35 22.73 -1.12
N ALA A 117 3.34 22.28 -1.90
CA ALA A 117 3.75 22.92 -3.12
C ALA A 117 2.65 22.96 -4.20
N LEU A 118 1.95 21.85 -4.42
CA LEU A 118 0.90 21.77 -5.43
C LEU A 118 -0.35 22.53 -5.01
N THR A 119 -0.71 22.54 -3.72
CA THR A 119 -1.85 23.32 -3.23
C THR A 119 -1.56 24.82 -3.32
N GLU A 120 -0.38 25.27 -2.93
CA GLU A 120 0.08 26.64 -3.10
C GLU A 120 -0.02 27.05 -4.56
N THR A 121 0.50 26.25 -5.48
CA THR A 121 0.45 26.49 -6.92
C THR A 121 -1.00 26.57 -7.45
N ALA A 122 -1.84 25.62 -7.06
CA ALA A 122 -3.23 25.56 -7.54
C ALA A 122 -4.05 26.78 -7.14
N LEU A 123 -3.70 27.44 -6.03
CA LEU A 123 -4.39 28.61 -5.50
C LEU A 123 -3.68 29.94 -5.85
N SER A 124 -2.42 29.90 -6.28
CA SER A 124 -1.61 31.09 -6.55
C SER A 124 -2.21 32.00 -7.62
N GLY A 125 -2.31 33.28 -7.31
CA GLY A 125 -2.79 34.31 -8.27
C GLY A 125 -4.24 34.15 -8.72
N ARG A 126 -5.06 33.36 -7.98
CA ARG A 126 -6.46 33.08 -8.31
C ARG A 126 -7.43 33.71 -7.33
N ALA A 127 -8.50 34.27 -7.85
CA ALA A 127 -9.59 34.85 -7.08
C ALA A 127 -10.94 34.59 -7.78
N PRO A 128 -12.02 34.33 -7.02
CA PRO A 128 -12.01 34.07 -5.58
C PRO A 128 -11.41 32.70 -5.20
N GLN A 129 -10.64 32.68 -4.12
CA GLN A 129 -9.95 31.47 -3.68
C GLN A 129 -10.89 30.30 -3.35
N ALA A 130 -12.12 30.58 -2.92
CA ALA A 130 -13.11 29.53 -2.61
C ALA A 130 -13.42 28.63 -3.81
N ILE A 131 -13.54 29.20 -5.03
CA ILE A 131 -13.82 28.43 -6.26
C ILE A 131 -12.61 27.57 -6.63
N HIS A 132 -11.42 28.15 -6.62
CA HIS A 132 -10.19 27.41 -6.95
C HIS A 132 -9.84 26.37 -5.88
N GLY A 133 -10.11 26.64 -4.59
CA GLY A 133 -10.03 25.66 -3.51
C GLY A 133 -10.99 24.48 -3.73
N GLY A 134 -12.21 24.75 -4.19
CA GLY A 134 -13.17 23.71 -4.57
C GLY A 134 -12.63 22.80 -5.68
N TRP A 135 -12.01 23.34 -6.74
CA TRP A 135 -11.35 22.55 -7.77
C TRP A 135 -10.22 21.66 -7.22
N THR A 136 -9.38 22.23 -6.35
CA THR A 136 -8.26 21.51 -5.72
C THR A 136 -8.75 20.37 -4.85
N ILE A 137 -9.79 20.58 -4.05
CA ILE A 137 -10.41 19.55 -3.22
C ILE A 137 -11.04 18.46 -4.11
N SER A 138 -11.78 18.86 -5.14
CA SER A 138 -12.41 17.93 -6.08
C SER A 138 -11.38 17.06 -6.82
N ALA A 139 -10.26 17.65 -7.25
CA ALA A 139 -9.17 16.92 -7.89
C ALA A 139 -8.57 15.86 -6.95
N ARG A 140 -8.33 16.22 -5.69
CA ARG A 140 -7.83 15.27 -4.68
C ARG A 140 -8.82 14.12 -4.42
N HIS A 141 -10.11 14.42 -4.24
CA HIS A 141 -11.12 13.37 -4.04
C HIS A 141 -11.29 12.49 -5.27
N ALA A 142 -11.29 13.05 -6.47
CA ALA A 142 -11.30 12.26 -7.70
C ALA A 142 -10.08 11.32 -7.76
N GLY A 143 -8.89 11.82 -7.39
CA GLY A 143 -7.68 11.02 -7.28
C GLY A 143 -7.85 9.85 -6.29
N VAL A 144 -8.37 10.11 -5.08
CA VAL A 144 -8.62 9.05 -4.09
C VAL A 144 -9.50 7.93 -4.66
N VAL A 145 -10.62 8.29 -5.29
CA VAL A 145 -11.54 7.30 -5.89
C VAL A 145 -10.84 6.51 -7.01
N ILE A 146 -10.16 7.21 -7.91
CA ILE A 146 -9.42 6.58 -9.03
C ILE A 146 -8.33 5.64 -8.49
N GLY A 147 -7.60 6.06 -7.46
CA GLY A 147 -6.54 5.26 -6.86
C GLY A 147 -7.04 3.93 -6.31
N ILE A 148 -8.10 3.96 -5.52
CA ILE A 148 -8.71 2.74 -4.97
C ILE A 148 -9.25 1.85 -6.10
N LEU A 149 -9.96 2.44 -7.08
CA LEU A 149 -10.50 1.69 -8.21
C LEU A 149 -9.40 1.06 -9.08
N ALA A 150 -8.25 1.71 -9.21
CA ALA A 150 -7.13 1.20 -10.02
C ALA A 150 -6.41 0.02 -9.35
N VAL A 151 -6.21 0.07 -8.02
CA VAL A 151 -5.45 -0.98 -7.33
C VAL A 151 -6.31 -2.20 -6.98
N THR A 152 -7.62 -2.04 -6.79
CA THR A 152 -8.52 -3.12 -6.36
C THR A 152 -8.56 -4.32 -7.32
N PRO A 153 -8.71 -4.17 -8.65
CA PRO A 153 -8.75 -5.32 -9.57
C PRO A 153 -7.45 -6.11 -9.60
N ILE A 154 -6.30 -5.42 -9.54
CA ILE A 154 -4.98 -6.05 -9.53
C ILE A 154 -4.83 -6.86 -8.25
N PHE A 155 -5.10 -6.25 -7.11
CA PHE A 155 -5.06 -6.90 -5.82
C PHE A 155 -5.94 -8.15 -5.75
N THR A 156 -7.19 -8.09 -6.24
CA THR A 156 -8.10 -9.25 -6.22
C THR A 156 -7.65 -10.38 -7.13
N HIS A 157 -7.04 -10.05 -8.28
CA HIS A 157 -6.47 -11.03 -9.19
C HIS A 157 -5.24 -11.72 -8.57
N ASP A 158 -4.33 -10.93 -8.00
CA ASP A 158 -3.07 -11.42 -7.44
C ASP A 158 -3.31 -12.28 -6.19
N ILE A 159 -4.27 -11.92 -5.34
CA ILE A 159 -4.66 -12.80 -4.20
C ILE A 159 -5.21 -14.14 -4.68
N ALA A 160 -6.03 -14.16 -5.72
CA ALA A 160 -6.57 -15.40 -6.25
C ALA A 160 -5.46 -16.32 -6.81
N GLN A 161 -4.47 -15.74 -7.49
CA GLN A 161 -3.34 -16.47 -8.05
C GLN A 161 -2.40 -16.99 -6.96
N GLN A 162 -2.02 -16.13 -6.01
CA GLN A 162 -1.15 -16.51 -4.87
C GLN A 162 -1.78 -17.59 -3.99
N ARG A 163 -3.09 -17.67 -3.92
CA ARG A 163 -3.80 -18.74 -3.23
C ARG A 163 -3.50 -20.11 -3.87
N HIS A 164 -3.55 -20.22 -5.19
CA HIS A 164 -3.20 -21.45 -5.90
C HIS A 164 -1.74 -21.84 -5.66
N ASP A 165 -0.85 -20.88 -5.70
CA ASP A 165 0.58 -21.11 -5.46
C ASP A 165 0.84 -21.51 -3.99
N ALA A 166 0.14 -20.92 -3.03
CA ALA A 166 0.22 -21.28 -1.61
C ALA A 166 -0.32 -22.69 -1.34
N ILE A 167 -1.41 -23.11 -2.00
CA ILE A 167 -1.92 -24.48 -1.90
C ILE A 167 -0.88 -25.48 -2.41
N ASN A 168 -0.31 -25.22 -3.58
CA ASN A 168 0.69 -26.10 -4.18
C ASN A 168 1.96 -26.19 -3.33
N ALA A 169 2.48 -25.05 -2.86
CA ALA A 169 3.65 -24.98 -2.00
C ALA A 169 3.39 -25.64 -0.63
N GLY A 170 2.25 -25.37 0.00
CA GLY A 170 1.86 -25.95 1.26
C GLY A 170 1.72 -27.46 1.19
N THR A 171 1.14 -27.99 0.12
CA THR A 171 1.04 -29.42 -0.12
C THR A 171 2.43 -30.07 -0.26
N ALA A 172 3.34 -29.44 -0.99
CA ALA A 172 4.71 -29.92 -1.14
C ALA A 172 5.45 -29.98 0.21
N VAL A 173 5.35 -28.91 1.02
CA VAL A 173 5.99 -28.84 2.34
C VAL A 173 5.44 -29.91 3.29
N VAL A 174 4.12 -30.14 3.29
CA VAL A 174 3.50 -31.21 4.10
C VAL A 174 4.01 -32.59 3.65
N LEU A 175 4.14 -32.82 2.35
CA LEU A 175 4.63 -34.10 1.82
C LEU A 175 6.11 -34.35 2.15
N ASP A 176 6.95 -33.30 2.13
CA ASP A 176 8.38 -33.39 2.42
C ASP A 176 8.71 -33.36 3.93
N SER A 177 7.74 -33.02 4.79
CA SER A 177 7.93 -32.97 6.24
C SER A 177 8.24 -34.36 6.85
N ASN A 178 8.88 -34.37 8.03
CA ASN A 178 9.17 -35.61 8.76
C ASN A 178 7.99 -36.14 9.60
N VAL A 179 6.80 -35.58 9.41
CA VAL A 179 5.57 -35.97 10.14
C VAL A 179 5.07 -37.35 9.69
N PRO A 180 4.48 -38.18 10.57
CA PRO A 180 3.96 -39.49 10.21
C PRO A 180 2.96 -39.46 9.04
N PRO A 181 2.96 -40.47 8.13
CA PRO A 181 2.16 -40.46 6.89
C PRO A 181 0.66 -40.25 7.08
N LEU A 182 0.09 -40.82 8.14
CA LEU A 182 -1.35 -40.67 8.46
C LEU A 182 -1.69 -39.25 8.89
N LEU A 183 -0.81 -38.60 9.63
CA LEU A 183 -0.97 -37.20 10.07
C LEU A 183 -0.79 -36.25 8.89
N LYS A 184 0.10 -36.55 7.92
CA LYS A 184 0.24 -35.79 6.68
C LYS A 184 -1.07 -35.72 5.89
N LEU A 185 -1.76 -36.86 5.77
CA LEU A 185 -3.00 -36.95 5.00
C LEU A 185 -4.13 -36.15 5.67
N ASP A 186 -4.25 -36.24 6.99
CA ASP A 186 -5.23 -35.52 7.79
C ASP A 186 -4.98 -33.99 7.71
N LEU A 187 -3.72 -33.57 7.89
CA LEU A 187 -3.32 -32.18 7.77
C LEU A 187 -3.55 -31.61 6.36
N ALA A 188 -3.18 -32.37 5.31
CA ALA A 188 -3.40 -31.92 3.93
C ALA A 188 -4.89 -31.71 3.63
N GLN A 189 -5.76 -32.64 4.05
CA GLN A 189 -7.21 -32.50 3.86
C GLN A 189 -7.80 -31.34 4.66
N LYS A 190 -7.35 -31.14 5.91
CA LYS A 190 -7.81 -30.00 6.74
C LYS A 190 -7.36 -28.67 6.18
N ILE A 191 -6.12 -28.56 5.69
CA ILE A 191 -5.60 -27.36 5.05
C ILE A 191 -6.40 -27.06 3.77
N GLU A 192 -6.60 -28.05 2.90
CA GLU A 192 -7.35 -27.87 1.65
C GLU A 192 -8.78 -27.41 1.91
N SER A 193 -9.51 -28.05 2.85
CA SER A 193 -10.88 -27.66 3.20
C SER A 193 -10.97 -26.23 3.74
N ARG A 194 -10.01 -25.82 4.57
CA ARG A 194 -9.95 -24.44 5.11
C ARG A 194 -9.64 -23.42 4.04
N LEU A 195 -8.74 -23.72 3.12
CA LEU A 195 -8.41 -22.86 2.00
C LEU A 195 -9.61 -22.66 1.06
N ASP A 196 -10.50 -23.64 0.94
CA ASP A 196 -11.72 -23.52 0.13
C ASP A 196 -12.84 -22.70 0.79
N ASP A 197 -12.92 -22.72 2.11
CA ASP A 197 -13.94 -21.96 2.86
C ASP A 197 -13.62 -20.45 2.92
N GLU A 198 -12.34 -20.06 2.85
CA GLU A 198 -11.89 -18.66 2.96
C GLU A 198 -11.68 -17.97 1.60
N LYS A 199 -12.60 -18.15 0.63
CA LYS A 199 -12.51 -17.55 -0.71
C LYS A 199 -12.38 -16.02 -0.65
N GLY A 200 -11.27 -15.49 -1.19
CA GLY A 200 -11.01 -14.04 -1.26
C GLY A 200 -10.31 -13.44 -0.04
N LYS A 201 -9.87 -14.26 0.92
CA LYS A 201 -9.06 -13.86 2.07
C LYS A 201 -7.70 -14.57 2.04
N VAL A 202 -6.73 -14.02 2.77
CA VAL A 202 -5.48 -14.76 3.02
C VAL A 202 -5.79 -15.93 3.96
N PRO A 203 -5.46 -17.17 3.58
CA PRO A 203 -5.86 -18.37 4.33
C PRO A 203 -5.29 -18.40 5.75
N THR A 204 -6.04 -18.99 6.69
CA THR A 204 -5.61 -19.22 8.07
C THR A 204 -5.41 -20.71 8.29
N ILE A 205 -4.18 -21.14 8.53
CA ILE A 205 -3.85 -22.56 8.72
C ILE A 205 -3.82 -23.01 10.19
N GLY A 206 -3.71 -22.07 11.15
CA GLY A 206 -3.61 -22.40 12.57
C GLY A 206 -4.63 -23.42 13.07
N PRO A 207 -5.95 -23.25 12.78
CA PRO A 207 -6.96 -24.22 13.22
C PRO A 207 -6.84 -25.64 12.59
N ALA A 208 -6.08 -25.80 11.50
CA ALA A 208 -5.85 -27.10 10.89
C ALA A 208 -4.86 -27.95 11.71
N PHE A 209 -4.04 -27.31 12.56
CA PHE A 209 -3.05 -27.94 13.43
C PHE A 209 -3.58 -28.24 14.83
N GLU A 210 -4.83 -27.98 15.11
CA GLU A 210 -5.47 -28.27 16.38
C GLU A 210 -6.34 -29.54 16.31
N PRO A 211 -6.29 -30.44 17.34
CA PRO A 211 -5.40 -30.41 18.51
C PRO A 211 -3.96 -30.88 18.17
N LEU A 212 -2.98 -30.29 18.86
CA LEU A 212 -1.58 -30.72 18.73
C LEU A 212 -1.38 -32.15 19.27
N PRO A 213 -0.45 -32.93 18.68
CA PRO A 213 -0.09 -34.26 19.19
C PRO A 213 0.37 -34.22 20.65
N THR A 214 0.08 -35.30 21.39
CA THR A 214 0.46 -35.40 22.80
C THR A 214 1.88 -35.93 22.96
N ASP A 215 2.41 -36.62 21.93
CA ASP A 215 3.78 -37.08 21.90
C ASP A 215 4.74 -35.90 21.72
N PRO A 216 5.77 -35.73 22.55
CA PRO A 216 6.67 -34.59 22.50
C PRO A 216 7.42 -34.45 21.18
N GLU A 217 7.83 -35.54 20.56
CA GLU A 217 8.60 -35.50 19.31
C GLU A 217 7.69 -35.15 18.10
N GLU A 218 6.49 -35.71 18.06
CA GLU A 218 5.48 -35.33 17.06
C GLU A 218 4.99 -33.90 17.26
N HIS A 219 4.85 -33.45 18.51
CA HIS A 219 4.47 -32.08 18.85
C HIS A 219 5.46 -31.08 18.26
N ASP A 220 6.76 -31.25 18.52
CA ASP A 220 7.80 -30.34 18.03
C ASP A 220 7.85 -30.33 16.49
N GLN A 221 7.69 -31.48 15.83
CA GLN A 221 7.64 -31.56 14.37
C GLN A 221 6.43 -30.82 13.79
N VAL A 222 5.26 -30.92 14.41
CA VAL A 222 4.04 -30.25 13.96
C VAL A 222 4.11 -28.75 14.20
N VAL A 223 4.68 -28.30 15.31
CA VAL A 223 4.91 -26.87 15.58
C VAL A 223 5.88 -26.27 14.56
N GLN A 224 6.99 -26.95 14.28
CA GLN A 224 7.96 -26.48 13.29
C GLN A 224 7.35 -26.42 11.90
N LEU A 225 6.55 -27.40 11.49
CA LEU A 225 5.82 -27.41 10.22
C LEU A 225 4.83 -26.25 10.13
N HIS A 226 4.10 -25.96 11.22
CA HIS A 226 3.18 -24.83 11.30
C HIS A 226 3.90 -23.49 11.11
N GLU A 227 5.03 -23.28 11.80
CA GLU A 227 5.82 -22.06 11.67
C GLU A 227 6.36 -21.88 10.26
N GLU A 228 6.85 -22.92 9.62
CA GLU A 228 7.38 -22.89 8.26
C GLU A 228 6.28 -22.57 7.23
N LEU A 229 5.12 -23.19 7.35
CA LEU A 229 3.96 -22.90 6.50
C LEU A 229 3.41 -21.49 6.72
N GLN A 230 3.37 -21.02 7.97
CA GLN A 230 2.93 -19.67 8.28
C GLN A 230 3.88 -18.62 7.68
N ASP A 231 5.19 -18.86 7.74
CA ASP A 231 6.18 -17.96 7.14
C ASP A 231 6.06 -17.94 5.60
N GLN A 232 5.82 -19.08 4.97
CA GLN A 232 5.56 -19.16 3.54
C GLN A 232 4.27 -18.42 3.14
N LEU A 233 3.18 -18.57 3.90
CA LEU A 233 1.93 -17.84 3.66
C LEU A 233 2.13 -16.32 3.80
N ASN A 234 2.86 -15.88 4.82
CA ASN A 234 3.16 -14.48 5.04
C ASN A 234 4.02 -13.89 3.92
N ARG A 235 5.00 -14.64 3.41
CA ARG A 235 5.79 -14.24 2.21
C ARG A 235 4.90 -14.18 0.96
N GLY A 236 4.09 -15.21 0.72
CA GLY A 236 3.14 -15.23 -0.38
C GLY A 236 2.18 -14.04 -0.33
N ALA A 237 1.59 -13.75 0.85
CA ALA A 237 0.77 -12.59 1.06
C ALA A 237 1.52 -11.29 0.73
N THR A 238 2.77 -11.12 1.22
CA THR A 238 3.57 -9.93 0.94
C THR A 238 3.80 -9.74 -0.57
N HIS A 239 4.12 -10.81 -1.27
CA HIS A 239 4.32 -10.78 -2.73
C HIS A 239 3.04 -10.50 -3.52
N ALA A 240 1.86 -10.95 -3.04
CA ALA A 240 0.59 -10.66 -3.67
C ALA A 240 0.26 -9.15 -3.73
N PHE A 241 0.77 -8.37 -2.78
CA PHE A 241 0.56 -6.92 -2.76
C PHE A 241 1.59 -6.14 -3.60
N SER A 242 2.72 -6.77 -3.97
CA SER A 242 3.82 -6.11 -4.70
C SER A 242 3.39 -5.42 -6.01
N PRO A 243 2.65 -6.06 -6.93
CA PRO A 243 2.24 -5.43 -8.19
C PRO A 243 1.34 -4.23 -7.96
N SER A 244 0.43 -4.31 -6.97
CA SER A 244 -0.49 -3.24 -6.63
C SER A 244 0.22 -2.02 -6.02
N PHE A 245 1.22 -2.23 -5.15
CA PHE A 245 2.10 -1.15 -4.68
C PHE A 245 2.96 -0.58 -5.81
N GLY A 246 3.44 -1.43 -6.73
CA GLY A 246 4.16 -1.03 -7.93
C GLY A 246 3.32 -0.11 -8.84
N LEU A 247 2.05 -0.45 -9.05
CA LEU A 247 1.12 0.42 -9.77
C LEU A 247 0.93 1.76 -9.06
N ALA A 248 0.74 1.77 -7.75
CA ALA A 248 0.62 3.00 -6.97
C ALA A 248 1.89 3.87 -7.10
N ALA A 249 3.08 3.26 -7.06
CA ALA A 249 4.35 3.94 -7.29
C ALA A 249 4.42 4.56 -8.70
N LEU A 250 3.98 3.82 -9.72
CA LEU A 250 3.93 4.31 -11.10
C LEU A 250 2.97 5.50 -11.24
N ILE A 251 1.77 5.43 -10.66
CA ILE A 251 0.82 6.55 -10.64
C ILE A 251 1.46 7.78 -9.98
N GLY A 252 2.17 7.60 -8.88
CA GLY A 252 2.93 8.65 -8.22
C GLY A 252 3.99 9.27 -9.13
N LEU A 253 4.79 8.44 -9.84
CA LEU A 253 5.78 8.91 -10.81
C LEU A 253 5.16 9.68 -11.99
N LEU A 254 3.98 9.26 -12.45
CA LEU A 254 3.26 9.96 -13.52
C LEU A 254 2.91 11.41 -13.15
N SER A 255 2.82 11.74 -11.85
CA SER A 255 2.62 13.13 -11.41
C SER A 255 3.78 14.06 -11.77
N LEU A 256 4.99 13.53 -12.01
CA LEU A 256 6.15 14.30 -12.46
C LEU A 256 5.93 14.92 -13.85
N ILE A 257 5.08 14.30 -14.69
CA ILE A 257 4.76 14.83 -16.03
C ILE A 257 4.06 16.21 -15.92
N PRO A 258 2.90 16.34 -15.27
CA PRO A 258 2.27 17.65 -15.12
C PRO A 258 3.11 18.63 -14.29
N ILE A 259 3.89 18.16 -13.27
CA ILE A 259 4.82 19.01 -12.54
C ILE A 259 5.92 19.56 -13.47
N GLY A 260 6.45 18.72 -14.36
CA GLY A 260 7.47 19.10 -15.33
C GLY A 260 6.97 20.05 -16.41
N LEU A 261 5.72 19.87 -16.87
CA LEU A 261 5.09 20.66 -17.92
C LEU A 261 4.54 22.00 -17.42
N ALA A 262 4.29 22.14 -16.12
CA ALA A 262 3.81 23.38 -15.56
C ALA A 262 4.82 24.53 -15.83
N ARG A 263 4.31 25.65 -16.34
CA ARG A 263 5.15 26.81 -16.63
C ARG A 263 5.66 27.44 -15.33
N ARG A 264 6.79 28.19 -15.39
CA ARG A 264 7.37 28.86 -14.23
C ARG A 264 6.38 29.85 -13.53
N VAL A 265 5.33 30.26 -14.21
CA VAL A 265 4.26 31.12 -13.69
C VAL A 265 3.20 30.32 -12.94
N GLU A 266 3.18 29.00 -13.09
CA GLU A 266 2.21 28.11 -12.45
C GLU A 266 2.81 27.33 -11.27
N LEU A 267 4.15 27.32 -11.11
CA LEU A 267 4.87 26.62 -10.05
C LEU A 267 5.98 27.49 -9.42
#